data_1017d96e952cadc96ae3b9cf7f5533d1
#
_entry.id   1017d96e952cadc96ae3b9cf7f5533d1
#
_cell.length_a   1.000
_cell.length_b   1.000
_cell.length_c   1.000
_cell.angle_alpha   90.00
_cell.angle_beta   90.00
_cell.angle_gamma   90.00
#
_symmetry.space_group_name_H-M   'P 1'
#
loop_
_entity.id
_entity.type
_entity.pdbx_description
1 polymer ?
#
loop_
_entity_poly.entity_id
_entity_poly.type
_entity_poly.pdbx_seq_one_letter_code
_entity_poly.pdbx_strand_id
1 'polypeptide(L)'
;MGRYRKFQNNMVRTSSFTSRSISAEIATRKTAWNDWGTTFSFLPNPSETLRAIGKDISEYKYLLEDSHVNGCLSSRKAGILGQSWSLDRNNCLQRQYEIIKSIFDGWPIIEISNEMLNACFFGYQPAETLWEKVLGLVLPKALVPKDPDWFRFSDTNELRYMSKTNMTQGEEIPPYKFIVARYRASYERPYGRPLGSCVYWPVKFRHAGIKFWTMFTERFGMPWIKASYPLGSQLPRVQEMIDILDKTIQDGIVAYPTEFNVEALKMNDTASSDIFKNYVEEMNKEISIGILGQTLTTEVGETGGAYALGKVHATIRDDIVAEDKAIIEGIFNTLISWIYEINWPTADIRPKFKLIEASAPTESDGKLAVYLKQAGVKFTKEYFQKRFNLADTEFDISAGDNNPLLNPEKDLENSVNSSVEDLTHETRDTGKPTGGK
;
A
#
# COMPACT_ATOMS: atom_id res chain seq x y z
N MET A 1 15.83 70.05 32.39
CA MET A 1 16.38 69.64 31.08
C MET A 1 17.50 68.65 31.34
N GLY A 2 17.22 67.33 31.35
CA GLY A 2 18.26 66.35 31.66
C GLY A 2 17.85 64.91 31.68
N ARG A 3 16.71 64.55 31.02
CA ARG A 3 16.27 63.13 31.00
C ARG A 3 15.92 62.55 29.62
N TYR A 4 16.18 63.32 28.53
CA TYR A 4 15.83 62.87 27.15
C TYR A 4 17.02 62.48 26.29
N ARG A 5 18.24 62.28 26.81
CA ARG A 5 19.44 61.94 26.01
C ARG A 5 19.98 60.52 26.24
N LYS A 6 19.22 59.61 26.87
CA LYS A 6 19.69 58.23 27.13
C LYS A 6 18.95 57.15 26.34
N PHE A 7 18.07 57.53 25.41
CA PHE A 7 17.28 56.54 24.62
C PHE A 7 17.71 56.40 23.15
N GLN A 8 18.80 57.04 22.72
CA GLN A 8 19.21 56.95 21.31
C GLN A 8 20.43 56.07 21.02
N ASN A 9 20.95 55.29 21.97
CA ASN A 9 22.10 54.37 21.71
C ASN A 9 21.81 52.89 21.89
N ASN A 10 20.54 52.45 21.86
CA ASN A 10 20.20 51.07 21.58
C ASN A 10 19.72 50.98 20.12
N MET A 11 20.57 51.34 19.16
CA MET A 11 20.48 50.80 17.83
C MET A 11 20.70 49.28 17.98
N VAL A 12 19.60 48.53 17.81
CA VAL A 12 19.60 47.14 17.50
C VAL A 12 20.76 46.88 16.53
N ARG A 13 21.79 46.19 16.99
CA ARG A 13 22.74 45.54 16.09
C ARG A 13 21.91 44.60 15.22
N THR A 14 21.49 45.08 14.06
CA THR A 14 21.11 44.24 12.95
C THR A 14 22.36 43.42 12.66
N SER A 15 22.44 42.24 13.23
CA SER A 15 23.40 41.24 12.82
C SER A 15 23.22 41.11 11.31
N SER A 16 24.25 41.50 10.57
CA SER A 16 24.31 41.29 9.13
C SER A 16 24.21 39.81 8.90
N PHE A 17 22.99 39.32 8.62
CA PHE A 17 22.77 38.00 8.07
C PHE A 17 23.53 37.95 6.75
N THR A 18 24.71 37.42 6.76
CA THR A 18 25.45 37.13 5.53
C THR A 18 24.64 36.08 4.74
N SER A 19 24.58 36.21 3.43
CA SER A 19 23.87 35.30 2.53
C SER A 19 24.24 33.79 2.79
N ARG A 20 25.41 33.54 3.34
CA ARG A 20 25.88 32.24 3.81
C ARG A 20 25.13 31.69 5.03
N SER A 21 24.63 32.58 5.92
CA SER A 21 23.88 32.12 7.11
C SER A 21 22.41 31.81 6.81
N ILE A 22 21.86 32.38 5.71
CA ILE A 22 20.47 32.09 5.30
C ILE A 22 20.38 30.78 4.50
N SER A 23 21.43 30.43 3.75
CA SER A 23 21.47 29.21 2.92
C SER A 23 21.94 27.97 3.67
N ALA A 24 22.55 28.11 4.87
CA ALA A 24 23.03 27.00 5.66
C ALA A 24 22.01 26.58 6.71
N GLU A 25 21.77 25.30 6.82
CA GLU A 25 20.95 24.73 7.89
C GLU A 25 21.64 24.97 9.24
N ILE A 26 20.96 25.67 10.16
CA ILE A 26 21.51 26.03 11.48
C ILE A 26 21.17 24.98 12.53
N ALA A 27 19.93 24.45 12.49
CA ALA A 27 19.46 23.45 13.42
C ALA A 27 19.72 22.04 12.89
N THR A 28 20.92 21.56 13.12
CA THR A 28 21.33 20.18 12.76
C THR A 28 21.48 19.34 14.03
N ARG A 29 21.51 18.01 13.90
CA ARG A 29 21.79 17.13 15.05
C ARG A 29 23.14 17.40 15.69
N LYS A 30 24.13 17.84 14.93
CA LYS A 30 25.46 18.26 15.43
C LYS A 30 25.42 19.54 16.24
N THR A 31 24.44 20.42 15.96
CA THR A 31 24.29 21.70 16.65
C THR A 31 23.21 21.68 17.73
N ALA A 32 22.33 20.70 17.72
CA ALA A 32 21.34 20.52 18.75
C ALA A 32 21.96 19.95 20.03
N TRP A 33 21.48 20.44 21.20
CA TRP A 33 21.92 19.97 22.51
C TRP A 33 21.42 18.56 22.80
N ASN A 34 21.83 17.54 22.04
CA ASN A 34 21.55 16.14 22.33
C ASN A 34 22.84 15.34 22.26
N ASP A 35 23.31 14.92 23.42
CA ASP A 35 24.62 14.32 23.69
C ASP A 35 24.75 12.85 23.20
N TRP A 36 23.82 12.35 22.40
CA TRP A 36 23.79 10.94 21.95
C TRP A 36 24.48 10.67 20.61
N GLY A 37 25.03 11.70 19.96
CA GLY A 37 25.48 11.62 18.57
C GLY A 37 26.97 11.43 18.33
N THR A 38 27.82 11.48 19.35
CA THR A 38 29.27 11.61 19.14
C THR A 38 30.02 10.30 18.99
N THR A 39 29.39 9.16 19.23
CA THR A 39 30.08 7.86 19.23
C THR A 39 29.93 7.07 17.93
N PHE A 40 28.88 7.33 17.14
CA PHE A 40 28.63 6.61 15.90
C PHE A 40 28.39 7.57 14.73
N SER A 41 29.11 7.37 13.63
CA SER A 41 28.92 8.10 12.37
C SER A 41 27.58 7.79 11.67
N PHE A 42 26.83 6.83 12.18
CA PHE A 42 25.52 6.44 11.67
C PHE A 42 24.43 6.65 12.67
N LEU A 43 23.26 6.97 12.13
CA LEU A 43 22.04 6.83 12.88
C LEU A 43 21.67 5.35 12.94
N PRO A 44 21.56 4.74 14.12
CA PRO A 44 21.01 3.41 14.22
C PRO A 44 19.58 3.42 13.65
N ASN A 45 19.17 2.30 13.04
CA ASN A 45 17.77 2.17 12.59
C ASN A 45 16.84 2.44 13.80
N PRO A 46 15.94 3.42 13.73
CA PRO A 46 15.12 3.85 14.86
C PRO A 46 13.98 2.90 15.20
N SER A 47 13.90 1.72 14.58
CA SER A 47 12.94 0.70 15.00
C SER A 47 13.27 0.23 16.41
N GLU A 48 12.49 0.68 17.38
CA GLU A 48 12.63 0.26 18.78
C GLU A 48 12.50 -1.24 18.94
N THR A 49 11.59 -1.85 18.16
CA THR A 49 11.38 -3.30 18.14
C THR A 49 12.65 -4.05 17.76
N LEU A 50 13.29 -3.71 16.62
CA LEU A 50 14.51 -4.36 16.16
C LEU A 50 15.68 -4.09 17.10
N ARG A 51 15.78 -2.85 17.61
CA ARG A 51 16.82 -2.47 18.57
C ARG A 51 16.70 -3.26 19.87
N ALA A 52 15.49 -3.43 20.40
CA ALA A 52 15.25 -4.18 21.64
C ALA A 52 15.67 -5.66 21.53
N ILE A 53 15.58 -6.24 20.33
CA ILE A 53 15.98 -7.64 20.08
C ILE A 53 17.37 -7.78 19.47
N GLY A 54 18.13 -6.67 19.29
CA GLY A 54 19.48 -6.69 18.73
C GLY A 54 19.56 -7.13 17.27
N LYS A 55 18.50 -6.87 16.48
CA LYS A 55 18.39 -7.27 15.08
C LYS A 55 18.28 -6.07 14.14
N ASP A 56 18.57 -6.31 12.86
CA ASP A 56 18.54 -5.33 11.77
C ASP A 56 17.25 -5.43 10.93
N ILE A 57 17.14 -4.53 9.96
CA ILE A 57 16.02 -4.47 9.01
C ILE A 57 15.81 -5.78 8.22
N SER A 58 16.87 -6.57 8.05
CA SER A 58 16.82 -7.91 7.44
C SER A 58 15.80 -8.83 8.11
N GLU A 59 15.52 -8.64 9.40
CA GLU A 59 14.51 -9.42 10.12
C GLU A 59 13.10 -9.22 9.54
N TYR A 60 12.82 -8.04 8.96
CA TYR A 60 11.53 -7.80 8.32
C TYR A 60 11.34 -8.61 7.03
N LYS A 61 12.42 -9.04 6.37
CA LYS A 61 12.33 -9.90 5.19
C LYS A 61 11.67 -11.23 5.51
N TYR A 62 11.93 -11.78 6.71
CA TYR A 62 11.28 -13.01 7.16
C TYR A 62 9.78 -12.84 7.42
N LEU A 63 9.33 -11.62 7.73
CA LEU A 63 7.89 -11.37 7.89
C LEU A 63 7.14 -11.42 6.55
N LEU A 64 7.83 -11.18 5.43
CA LEU A 64 7.23 -11.26 4.10
C LEU A 64 6.94 -12.70 3.67
N GLU A 65 7.58 -13.69 4.31
CA GLU A 65 7.28 -15.11 4.10
C GLU A 65 5.93 -15.51 4.73
N ASP A 66 5.40 -14.71 5.64
CA ASP A 66 4.09 -14.93 6.23
C ASP A 66 2.99 -14.66 5.21
N SER A 67 2.11 -15.65 4.99
CA SER A 67 1.07 -15.59 3.95
C SER A 67 0.09 -14.43 4.14
N HIS A 68 -0.27 -14.10 5.40
CA HIS A 68 -1.21 -13.04 5.68
C HIS A 68 -0.57 -11.65 5.47
N VAL A 69 0.67 -11.47 5.93
CA VAL A 69 1.45 -10.24 5.68
C VAL A 69 1.62 -10.00 4.19
N ASN A 70 2.04 -11.02 3.44
CA ASN A 70 2.23 -10.92 1.99
C ASN A 70 0.92 -10.58 1.28
N GLY A 71 -0.19 -11.24 1.65
CA GLY A 71 -1.51 -10.96 1.10
C GLY A 71 -1.96 -9.52 1.33
N CYS A 72 -1.82 -9.01 2.56
CA CYS A 72 -2.14 -7.63 2.91
C CYS A 72 -1.26 -6.62 2.13
N LEU A 73 0.06 -6.86 2.07
CA LEU A 73 0.98 -5.98 1.36
C LEU A 73 0.72 -5.98 -0.15
N SER A 74 0.47 -7.14 -0.74
CA SER A 74 0.11 -7.27 -2.16
C SER A 74 -1.21 -6.56 -2.47
N SER A 75 -2.22 -6.68 -1.62
CA SER A 75 -3.49 -5.96 -1.74
C SER A 75 -3.29 -4.43 -1.68
N ARG A 76 -2.43 -3.94 -0.79
CA ARG A 76 -2.08 -2.51 -0.71
C ARG A 76 -1.40 -2.02 -1.98
N LYS A 77 -0.37 -2.73 -2.43
CA LYS A 77 0.37 -2.38 -3.65
C LYS A 77 -0.51 -2.42 -4.90
N ALA A 78 -1.45 -3.36 -4.99
CA ALA A 78 -2.36 -3.49 -6.12
C ALA A 78 -3.17 -2.22 -6.38
N GLY A 79 -3.48 -1.42 -5.35
CA GLY A 79 -4.14 -0.12 -5.50
C GLY A 79 -3.34 0.88 -6.35
N ILE A 80 -2.02 0.76 -6.37
CA ILE A 80 -1.13 1.60 -7.20
C ILE A 80 -0.78 0.92 -8.51
N LEU A 81 -0.46 -0.38 -8.48
CA LEU A 81 0.00 -1.11 -9.67
C LEU A 81 -1.08 -1.27 -10.73
N GLY A 82 -2.36 -1.17 -10.34
CA GLY A 82 -3.49 -1.13 -11.27
C GLY A 82 -3.71 0.22 -11.94
N GLN A 83 -2.97 1.27 -11.56
CA GLN A 83 -3.11 2.60 -12.15
C GLN A 83 -2.26 2.73 -13.42
N SER A 84 -2.77 3.50 -14.38
CA SER A 84 -2.00 3.89 -15.55
C SER A 84 -1.13 5.09 -15.23
N TRP A 85 0.03 5.21 -15.86
CA TRP A 85 0.83 6.40 -15.73
C TRP A 85 0.64 7.35 -16.92
N SER A 86 0.85 8.63 -16.69
CA SER A 86 0.90 9.65 -17.73
C SER A 86 1.95 10.69 -17.43
N LEU A 87 2.42 11.34 -18.47
CA LEU A 87 3.33 12.45 -18.40
C LEU A 87 2.60 13.73 -18.80
N ASP A 88 2.35 14.63 -17.85
CA ASP A 88 1.78 15.95 -18.10
C ASP A 88 2.87 16.86 -18.65
N ARG A 89 2.66 17.39 -19.85
CA ARG A 89 3.65 18.25 -20.52
C ARG A 89 3.97 19.54 -19.74
N ASN A 90 3.01 20.07 -18.97
CA ASN A 90 3.20 21.30 -18.17
C ASN A 90 3.83 22.47 -18.95
N ASN A 91 3.49 22.61 -20.25
CA ASN A 91 4.02 23.66 -21.16
C ASN A 91 5.55 23.64 -21.36
N CYS A 92 6.25 22.55 -21.06
CA CYS A 92 7.66 22.43 -21.41
C CYS A 92 7.87 22.29 -22.94
N LEU A 93 9.12 22.43 -23.39
CA LEU A 93 9.45 22.31 -24.81
C LEU A 93 9.12 20.90 -25.34
N GLN A 94 8.48 20.83 -26.51
CA GLN A 94 8.03 19.55 -27.11
C GLN A 94 9.16 18.53 -27.21
N ARG A 95 10.34 18.94 -27.70
CA ARG A 95 11.50 18.05 -27.83
C ARG A 95 11.94 17.44 -26.49
N GLN A 96 11.92 18.22 -25.40
CA GLN A 96 12.29 17.73 -24.07
C GLN A 96 11.25 16.74 -23.55
N TYR A 97 9.97 17.04 -23.77
CA TYR A 97 8.86 16.16 -23.41
C TYR A 97 8.97 14.81 -24.12
N GLU A 98 9.23 14.79 -25.42
CA GLU A 98 9.34 13.57 -26.21
C GLU A 98 10.52 12.69 -25.75
N ILE A 99 11.65 13.31 -25.41
CA ILE A 99 12.80 12.58 -24.86
C ILE A 99 12.42 11.92 -23.53
N ILE A 100 11.81 12.66 -22.60
CA ILE A 100 11.39 12.10 -21.32
C ILE A 100 10.35 11.01 -21.53
N LYS A 101 9.36 11.23 -22.39
CA LYS A 101 8.33 10.24 -22.70
C LYS A 101 8.93 8.95 -23.24
N SER A 102 9.89 9.03 -24.18
CA SER A 102 10.53 7.85 -24.76
C SER A 102 11.29 7.01 -23.73
N ILE A 103 11.87 7.65 -22.68
CA ILE A 103 12.52 6.95 -21.58
C ILE A 103 11.48 6.15 -20.78
N PHE A 104 10.39 6.80 -20.39
CA PHE A 104 9.35 6.15 -19.58
C PHE A 104 8.58 5.08 -20.35
N ASP A 105 8.34 5.28 -21.65
CA ASP A 105 7.70 4.27 -22.52
C ASP A 105 8.57 3.00 -22.66
N GLY A 106 9.89 3.13 -22.55
CA GLY A 106 10.84 2.01 -22.63
C GLY A 106 11.09 1.31 -21.28
N TRP A 107 10.54 1.81 -20.16
CA TRP A 107 10.82 1.27 -18.84
C TRP A 107 9.68 0.42 -18.27
N PRO A 108 9.98 -0.63 -17.50
CA PRO A 108 8.97 -1.42 -16.78
C PRO A 108 8.52 -0.66 -15.54
N ILE A 109 7.74 0.41 -15.73
CA ILE A 109 7.32 1.34 -14.66
C ILE A 109 6.58 0.61 -13.55
N ILE A 110 5.73 -0.37 -13.89
CA ILE A 110 4.96 -1.14 -12.91
C ILE A 110 5.89 -1.97 -12.01
N GLU A 111 6.89 -2.63 -12.59
CA GLU A 111 7.83 -3.45 -11.83
C GLU A 111 8.70 -2.59 -10.91
N ILE A 112 9.22 -1.48 -11.43
CA ILE A 112 9.98 -0.50 -10.64
C ILE A 112 9.11 0.03 -9.49
N SER A 113 7.85 0.41 -9.78
CA SER A 113 6.93 0.90 -8.77
C SER A 113 6.63 -0.14 -7.69
N ASN A 114 6.44 -1.42 -8.08
CA ASN A 114 6.22 -2.51 -7.14
C ASN A 114 7.38 -2.66 -6.14
N GLU A 115 8.62 -2.61 -6.63
CA GLU A 115 9.80 -2.67 -5.76
C GLU A 115 9.96 -1.42 -4.91
N MET A 116 9.74 -0.23 -5.47
CA MET A 116 9.84 1.02 -4.72
C MET A 116 8.78 1.15 -3.61
N LEU A 117 7.60 0.53 -3.78
CA LEU A 117 6.57 0.44 -2.74
C LEU A 117 6.98 -0.43 -1.54
N ASN A 118 8.07 -1.18 -1.62
CA ASN A 118 8.67 -1.82 -0.45
C ASN A 118 9.08 -0.80 0.63
N ALA A 119 9.24 0.48 0.26
CA ALA A 119 9.45 1.56 1.21
C ALA A 119 8.37 1.60 2.31
N CYS A 120 7.13 1.25 2.01
CA CYS A 120 6.07 1.19 3.01
C CYS A 120 6.37 0.14 4.08
N PHE A 121 6.88 -1.02 3.67
CA PHE A 121 7.15 -2.11 4.60
C PHE A 121 8.46 -1.95 5.36
N PHE A 122 9.55 -1.55 4.67
CA PHE A 122 10.88 -1.37 5.26
C PHE A 122 11.12 0.04 5.81
N GLY A 123 10.25 1.01 5.51
CA GLY A 123 10.38 2.43 5.85
C GLY A 123 11.06 3.24 4.75
N TYR A 124 12.00 2.65 4.01
CA TYR A 124 12.68 3.26 2.87
C TYR A 124 13.09 2.21 1.84
N GLN A 125 13.22 2.65 0.59
CA GLN A 125 13.66 1.83 -0.53
C GLN A 125 14.56 2.66 -1.44
N PRO A 126 15.87 2.40 -1.49
CA PRO A 126 16.78 3.07 -2.40
C PRO A 126 16.75 2.43 -3.79
N ALA A 127 16.92 3.25 -4.83
CA ALA A 127 17.13 2.80 -6.20
C ALA A 127 18.32 3.54 -6.82
N GLU A 128 19.16 2.81 -7.51
CA GLU A 128 20.32 3.33 -8.22
C GLU A 128 19.95 3.74 -9.63
N THR A 129 20.26 4.98 -10.02
CA THR A 129 20.12 5.46 -11.39
C THR A 129 21.39 5.16 -12.17
N LEU A 130 21.24 4.40 -13.25
CA LEU A 130 22.31 4.14 -14.20
C LEU A 130 22.20 5.16 -15.34
N TRP A 131 23.26 5.94 -15.54
CA TRP A 131 23.28 6.98 -16.56
C TRP A 131 24.04 6.52 -17.80
N GLU A 132 23.61 6.96 -18.97
CA GLU A 132 24.32 6.79 -20.24
C GLU A 132 24.32 8.09 -21.04
N LYS A 133 25.30 8.23 -21.95
CA LYS A 133 25.38 9.40 -22.83
C LYS A 133 24.86 9.05 -24.20
N VAL A 134 23.73 9.67 -24.60
CA VAL A 134 23.06 9.45 -25.90
C VAL A 134 22.93 10.79 -26.62
N LEU A 135 23.47 10.90 -27.82
CA LEU A 135 23.38 12.11 -28.66
C LEU A 135 23.76 13.41 -27.92
N GLY A 136 24.76 13.35 -27.05
CA GLY A 136 25.25 14.50 -26.29
C GLY A 136 24.49 14.81 -25.00
N LEU A 137 23.39 14.10 -24.73
CA LEU A 137 22.61 14.19 -23.49
C LEU A 137 23.01 13.07 -22.52
N VAL A 138 22.94 13.34 -21.23
CA VAL A 138 23.11 12.35 -20.17
C VAL A 138 21.72 11.91 -19.72
N LEU A 139 21.33 10.72 -20.13
CA LEU A 139 19.99 10.18 -19.89
C LEU A 139 20.05 8.95 -18.97
N PRO A 140 19.01 8.69 -18.18
CA PRO A 140 18.99 7.49 -17.35
C PRO A 140 18.67 6.26 -18.23
N LYS A 141 19.58 5.30 -18.17
CA LYS A 141 19.43 4.00 -18.82
C LYS A 141 18.48 3.08 -18.07
N ALA A 142 18.58 3.08 -16.75
CA ALA A 142 17.75 2.27 -15.87
C ALA A 142 17.69 2.86 -14.46
N LEU A 143 16.60 2.59 -13.76
CA LEU A 143 16.44 2.80 -12.32
C LEU A 143 16.34 1.42 -11.67
N VAL A 144 17.35 1.04 -10.88
CA VAL A 144 17.51 -0.30 -10.32
C VAL A 144 17.33 -0.25 -8.81
N PRO A 145 16.20 -0.73 -8.27
CA PRO A 145 16.01 -0.85 -6.83
C PRO A 145 17.10 -1.70 -6.18
N LYS A 146 17.52 -1.32 -4.98
CA LYS A 146 18.58 -1.98 -4.22
C LYS A 146 18.07 -2.41 -2.86
N ASP A 147 18.71 -3.42 -2.29
CA ASP A 147 18.39 -3.88 -0.95
C ASP A 147 18.59 -2.75 0.07
N PRO A 148 17.55 -2.34 0.83
CA PRO A 148 17.68 -1.27 1.81
C PRO A 148 18.70 -1.60 2.91
N ASP A 149 18.96 -2.86 3.18
CA ASP A 149 19.90 -3.30 4.21
C ASP A 149 21.36 -2.88 3.94
N TRP A 150 21.69 -2.59 2.67
CA TRP A 150 23.02 -2.13 2.28
C TRP A 150 23.28 -0.65 2.55
N PHE A 151 22.30 0.08 3.05
CA PHE A 151 22.35 1.53 3.20
C PHE A 151 22.07 1.95 4.63
N ARG A 152 22.72 3.05 5.02
CA ARG A 152 22.51 3.71 6.31
C ARG A 152 22.42 5.21 6.10
N PHE A 153 21.74 5.90 6.99
CA PHE A 153 21.72 7.36 7.00
C PHE A 153 22.74 7.88 7.98
N SER A 154 23.51 8.90 7.56
CA SER A 154 24.43 9.63 8.43
C SER A 154 23.68 10.51 9.44
N ASP A 155 24.39 11.07 10.38
CA ASP A 155 23.90 12.08 11.33
C ASP A 155 23.38 13.35 10.63
N THR A 156 23.81 13.60 9.38
CA THR A 156 23.33 14.68 8.52
C THR A 156 22.15 14.30 7.64
N ASN A 157 21.54 13.13 7.85
CA ASN A 157 20.47 12.55 7.03
C ASN A 157 20.88 12.23 5.58
N GLU A 158 22.16 12.10 5.29
CA GLU A 158 22.66 11.67 3.99
C GLU A 158 22.67 10.16 3.90
N LEU A 159 22.26 9.63 2.75
CA LEU A 159 22.35 8.21 2.47
C LEU A 159 23.81 7.81 2.25
N ARG A 160 24.24 6.70 2.88
CA ARG A 160 25.57 6.11 2.71
C ARG A 160 25.45 4.64 2.33
N TYR A 161 26.32 4.20 1.44
CA TYR A 161 26.40 2.80 1.01
C TYR A 161 27.40 2.04 1.88
N MET A 162 26.97 0.94 2.47
CA MET A 162 27.80 0.09 3.32
C MET A 162 28.54 -0.91 2.46
N SER A 163 29.77 -0.59 2.07
CA SER A 163 30.61 -1.51 1.29
C SER A 163 31.38 -2.47 2.20
N LYS A 164 31.87 -3.56 1.63
CA LYS A 164 32.76 -4.51 2.35
C LYS A 164 34.06 -3.87 2.80
N THR A 165 34.48 -2.83 2.09
CA THR A 165 35.74 -2.09 2.37
C THR A 165 35.54 -1.01 3.42
N ASN A 166 34.32 -0.50 3.61
CA ASN A 166 34.02 0.54 4.59
C ASN A 166 32.68 0.26 5.29
N MET A 167 32.70 -0.72 6.19
CA MET A 167 31.54 -1.10 7.00
C MET A 167 31.25 -0.14 8.15
N THR A 168 32.20 0.73 8.50
CA THR A 168 32.15 1.56 9.71
C THR A 168 31.58 2.96 9.41
N GLN A 169 31.96 3.57 8.30
CA GLN A 169 31.53 4.92 7.92
C GLN A 169 30.65 4.97 6.67
N GLY A 170 30.60 3.87 5.90
CA GLY A 170 29.97 3.80 4.61
C GLY A 170 30.62 4.72 3.57
N GLU A 171 30.29 4.52 2.32
CA GLU A 171 30.76 5.35 1.22
C GLU A 171 29.78 6.48 0.94
N GLU A 172 30.31 7.64 0.63
CA GLU A 172 29.53 8.78 0.18
C GLU A 172 28.94 8.47 -1.19
N ILE A 173 27.68 8.81 -1.36
CA ILE A 173 26.98 8.59 -2.60
C ILE A 173 27.11 9.82 -3.49
N PRO A 174 27.59 9.67 -4.73
CA PRO A 174 27.63 10.77 -5.69
C PRO A 174 26.23 11.38 -5.91
N PRO A 175 26.14 12.69 -6.20
CA PRO A 175 24.88 13.33 -6.54
C PRO A 175 24.24 12.66 -7.78
N TYR A 176 22.91 12.70 -7.86
CA TYR A 176 22.10 12.12 -8.94
C TYR A 176 22.25 10.60 -9.13
N LYS A 177 22.79 9.90 -8.12
CA LYS A 177 23.04 8.44 -8.23
C LYS A 177 21.95 7.58 -7.61
N PHE A 178 21.41 7.97 -6.46
CA PHE A 178 20.39 7.19 -5.75
C PHE A 178 19.16 8.01 -5.44
N ILE A 179 17.99 7.50 -5.85
CA ILE A 179 16.69 7.99 -5.43
C ILE A 179 16.19 7.10 -4.30
N VAL A 180 15.66 7.70 -3.23
CA VAL A 180 15.17 6.97 -2.07
C VAL A 180 13.69 7.23 -1.89
N ALA A 181 12.85 6.20 -2.08
CA ALA A 181 11.50 6.21 -1.56
C ALA A 181 11.54 6.15 -0.04
N ARG A 182 10.75 6.99 0.63
CA ARG A 182 10.65 7.01 2.08
C ARG A 182 9.19 7.06 2.50
N TYR A 183 8.82 6.18 3.42
CA TYR A 183 7.48 6.12 3.94
C TYR A 183 7.39 6.80 5.31
N ARG A 184 6.62 7.89 5.40
CA ARG A 184 6.43 8.69 6.62
C ARG A 184 7.75 9.07 7.30
N ALA A 185 8.74 9.47 6.50
CA ALA A 185 10.02 9.92 7.01
C ALA A 185 9.88 11.28 7.69
N SER A 186 10.70 11.53 8.70
CA SER A 186 10.85 12.81 9.38
C SER A 186 12.33 13.14 9.54
N TYR A 187 12.65 14.37 9.96
CA TYR A 187 14.03 14.75 10.25
C TYR A 187 14.66 13.84 11.31
N GLU A 188 13.91 13.48 12.33
CA GLU A 188 14.36 12.56 13.40
C GLU A 188 14.49 11.12 12.92
N ARG A 189 13.65 10.71 11.96
CA ARG A 189 13.59 9.32 11.44
C ARG A 189 13.76 9.31 9.93
N PRO A 190 15.00 9.48 9.42
CA PRO A 190 15.26 9.49 7.98
C PRO A 190 14.98 8.13 7.31
N TYR A 191 14.99 7.05 8.07
CA TYR A 191 14.59 5.70 7.62
C TYR A 191 13.09 5.53 7.42
N GLY A 192 12.27 6.54 7.78
CA GLY A 192 10.82 6.43 7.74
C GLY A 192 10.24 5.58 8.88
N ARG A 193 8.96 5.23 8.75
CA ARG A 193 8.23 4.37 9.71
C ARG A 193 7.83 3.07 9.03
N PRO A 194 8.60 1.98 9.20
CA PRO A 194 8.32 0.72 8.53
C PRO A 194 7.05 0.07 9.08
N LEU A 195 6.15 -0.37 8.20
CA LEU A 195 4.99 -1.18 8.60
C LEU A 195 5.42 -2.52 9.18
N GLY A 196 6.59 -3.04 8.77
CA GLY A 196 7.19 -4.24 9.35
C GLY A 196 7.34 -4.17 10.87
N SER A 197 7.60 -2.95 11.43
CA SER A 197 7.68 -2.80 12.90
C SER A 197 6.31 -2.92 13.59
N CYS A 198 5.24 -2.48 12.93
CA CYS A 198 3.88 -2.57 13.49
C CYS A 198 3.39 -4.02 13.56
N VAL A 199 3.71 -4.82 12.54
CA VAL A 199 3.23 -6.20 12.42
C VAL A 199 4.19 -7.24 13.01
N TYR A 200 5.38 -6.83 13.46
CA TYR A 200 6.41 -7.74 13.97
C TYR A 200 5.89 -8.68 15.06
N TRP A 201 5.35 -8.12 16.13
CA TRP A 201 4.86 -8.89 17.26
C TRP A 201 3.59 -9.68 16.93
N PRO A 202 2.58 -9.14 16.26
CA PRO A 202 1.44 -9.92 15.81
C PRO A 202 1.83 -11.16 15.00
N VAL A 203 2.78 -11.05 14.07
CA VAL A 203 3.26 -12.20 13.28
C VAL A 203 3.97 -13.23 14.17
N LYS A 204 4.88 -12.80 15.05
CA LYS A 204 5.59 -13.72 15.97
C LYS A 204 4.61 -14.43 16.91
N PHE A 205 3.63 -13.72 17.46
CA PHE A 205 2.61 -14.30 18.33
C PHE A 205 1.68 -15.23 17.56
N ARG A 206 1.29 -14.89 16.34
CA ARG A 206 0.51 -15.76 15.47
C ARG A 206 1.22 -17.09 15.21
N HIS A 207 2.50 -17.05 14.82
CA HIS A 207 3.28 -18.26 14.60
C HIS A 207 3.40 -19.12 15.86
N ALA A 208 3.63 -18.49 17.03
CA ALA A 208 3.62 -19.20 18.30
C ALA A 208 2.24 -19.84 18.58
N GLY A 209 1.15 -19.09 18.37
CA GLY A 209 -0.22 -19.57 18.54
C GLY A 209 -0.52 -20.78 17.64
N ILE A 210 -0.16 -20.73 16.37
CA ILE A 210 -0.33 -21.86 15.43
C ILE A 210 0.49 -23.06 15.88
N LYS A 211 1.72 -22.86 16.35
CA LYS A 211 2.56 -23.95 16.90
C LYS A 211 1.91 -24.61 18.11
N PHE A 212 1.41 -23.82 19.07
CA PHE A 212 0.72 -24.36 20.22
C PHE A 212 -0.59 -25.07 19.82
N TRP A 213 -1.32 -24.52 18.88
CA TRP A 213 -2.54 -25.16 18.37
C TRP A 213 -2.23 -26.51 17.70
N THR A 214 -1.18 -26.59 16.91
CA THR A 214 -0.73 -27.84 16.29
C THR A 214 -0.37 -28.87 17.36
N MET A 215 0.43 -28.47 18.36
CA MET A 215 0.78 -29.37 19.49
C MET A 215 -0.45 -29.81 20.28
N PHE A 216 -1.42 -28.91 20.48
CA PHE A 216 -2.69 -29.25 21.12
C PHE A 216 -3.49 -30.24 20.29
N THR A 217 -3.62 -30.01 18.98
CA THR A 217 -4.35 -30.90 18.08
C THR A 217 -3.70 -32.27 17.99
N GLU A 218 -2.38 -32.34 17.92
CA GLU A 218 -1.64 -33.60 17.95
C GLU A 218 -1.87 -34.37 19.26
N ARG A 219 -1.81 -33.68 20.37
CA ARG A 219 -1.92 -34.28 21.71
C ARG A 219 -3.35 -34.69 22.08
N PHE A 220 -4.34 -33.89 21.70
CA PHE A 220 -5.73 -34.06 22.10
C PHE A 220 -6.66 -34.47 20.94
N GLY A 221 -6.18 -34.44 19.71
CA GLY A 221 -6.91 -34.97 18.53
C GLY A 221 -7.10 -36.47 18.55
N MET A 222 -6.26 -37.17 19.30
CA MET A 222 -6.44 -38.60 19.59
C MET A 222 -7.02 -38.79 20.99
N PRO A 223 -8.04 -39.63 21.17
CA PRO A 223 -8.61 -39.90 22.49
C PRO A 223 -7.55 -40.53 23.40
N TRP A 224 -7.40 -39.95 24.60
CA TRP A 224 -6.53 -40.55 25.60
C TRP A 224 -7.21 -41.79 26.19
N ILE A 225 -6.52 -42.91 26.16
CA ILE A 225 -7.00 -44.17 26.72
C ILE A 225 -6.44 -44.26 28.14
N LYS A 226 -7.34 -44.29 29.13
CA LYS A 226 -7.01 -44.56 30.53
C LYS A 226 -7.36 -46.02 30.81
N ALA A 227 -6.39 -46.82 31.17
CA ALA A 227 -6.60 -48.17 31.64
C ALA A 227 -6.32 -48.26 33.13
N SER A 228 -7.26 -48.83 33.87
CA SER A 228 -7.10 -49.11 35.28
C SER A 228 -6.97 -50.60 35.51
N TYR A 229 -6.07 -51.03 36.36
CA TYR A 229 -5.85 -52.41 36.71
C TYR A 229 -5.83 -52.63 38.26
N PRO A 230 -6.19 -53.81 38.75
CA PRO A 230 -6.22 -54.09 40.18
C PRO A 230 -4.83 -54.01 40.84
N LEU A 231 -4.78 -53.55 42.05
CA LEU A 231 -3.57 -53.49 42.86
C LEU A 231 -3.00 -54.92 43.07
N GLY A 232 -1.73 -55.14 42.67
CA GLY A 232 -1.10 -56.48 42.74
C GLY A 232 -1.11 -57.26 41.45
N SER A 233 -1.57 -56.69 40.33
CA SER A 233 -1.46 -57.31 38.99
C SER A 233 0.00 -57.56 38.61
N GLN A 234 0.30 -58.68 38.00
CA GLN A 234 1.65 -59.02 37.55
C GLN A 234 2.10 -58.09 36.41
N LEU A 235 3.32 -57.57 36.51
CA LEU A 235 3.90 -56.66 35.49
C LEU A 235 3.80 -57.13 34.04
N PRO A 236 4.05 -58.43 33.69
CA PRO A 236 3.90 -58.92 32.31
C PRO A 236 2.48 -58.71 31.77
N ARG A 237 1.44 -58.91 32.61
CA ARG A 237 0.04 -58.79 32.22
C ARG A 237 -0.36 -57.31 31.99
N VAL A 238 0.25 -56.38 32.74
CA VAL A 238 0.08 -54.95 32.54
C VAL A 238 0.77 -54.49 31.26
N GLN A 239 1.94 -55.03 30.95
CA GLN A 239 2.65 -54.73 29.69
C GLN A 239 1.90 -55.23 28.47
N GLU A 240 1.37 -56.45 28.50
CA GLU A 240 0.52 -57.01 27.44
C GLU A 240 -0.70 -56.11 27.16
N MET A 241 -1.31 -55.58 28.21
CA MET A 241 -2.41 -54.60 28.11
C MET A 241 -1.98 -53.31 27.42
N ILE A 242 -0.83 -52.74 27.80
CA ILE A 242 -0.28 -51.54 27.19
C ILE A 242 -0.03 -51.78 25.69
N ASP A 243 0.55 -52.92 25.33
CA ASP A 243 0.82 -53.29 23.93
C ASP A 243 -0.47 -53.47 23.09
N ILE A 244 -1.54 -53.99 23.70
CA ILE A 244 -2.86 -54.07 23.07
C ILE A 244 -3.46 -52.70 22.87
N LEU A 245 -3.36 -51.80 23.85
CA LEU A 245 -3.89 -50.43 23.78
C LEU A 245 -3.12 -49.59 22.76
N ASP A 246 -1.80 -49.74 22.66
CA ASP A 246 -0.97 -49.05 21.68
C ASP A 246 -1.35 -49.40 20.24
N LYS A 247 -1.59 -50.69 19.97
CA LYS A 247 -2.12 -51.15 18.68
C LYS A 247 -3.52 -50.62 18.38
N THR A 248 -4.34 -50.46 19.40
CA THR A 248 -5.72 -49.97 19.28
C THR A 248 -5.81 -48.53 18.87
N ILE A 249 -4.84 -47.70 19.24
CA ILE A 249 -4.77 -46.33 18.79
C ILE A 249 -4.70 -46.24 17.26
N GLN A 250 -4.14 -47.26 16.61
CA GLN A 250 -4.04 -47.34 15.16
C GLN A 250 -5.30 -47.98 14.50
N ASP A 251 -5.91 -48.98 15.13
CA ASP A 251 -6.93 -49.85 14.50
C ASP A 251 -8.38 -49.63 15.01
N GLY A 252 -8.57 -48.84 16.08
CA GLY A 252 -9.90 -48.44 16.57
C GLY A 252 -10.76 -49.51 17.27
N ILE A 253 -10.29 -50.75 17.42
CA ILE A 253 -11.04 -51.89 18.03
C ILE A 253 -10.23 -52.47 19.21
N VAL A 254 -10.83 -52.55 20.40
CA VAL A 254 -10.22 -53.12 21.61
C VAL A 254 -11.08 -54.28 22.14
N ALA A 255 -10.49 -55.43 22.33
CA ALA A 255 -11.02 -56.49 23.17
C ALA A 255 -10.11 -56.70 24.38
N TYR A 256 -10.65 -56.53 25.59
CA TYR A 256 -9.89 -56.71 26.83
C TYR A 256 -10.68 -57.53 27.88
N PRO A 257 -9.99 -58.21 28.82
CA PRO A 257 -10.65 -58.94 29.88
C PRO A 257 -11.47 -57.99 30.77
N THR A 258 -12.62 -58.47 31.25
CA THR A 258 -13.56 -57.73 32.09
C THR A 258 -12.97 -57.19 33.41
N GLU A 259 -11.82 -57.72 33.81
CA GLU A 259 -11.08 -57.30 35.01
C GLU A 259 -10.42 -55.92 34.89
N PHE A 260 -10.33 -55.39 33.66
CA PHE A 260 -9.74 -54.10 33.39
C PHE A 260 -10.84 -53.07 33.05
N ASN A 261 -10.73 -51.89 33.58
CA ASN A 261 -11.62 -50.77 33.20
C ASN A 261 -10.86 -49.87 32.24
N VAL A 262 -11.32 -49.79 30.99
CA VAL A 262 -10.75 -48.91 29.93
C VAL A 262 -11.74 -47.82 29.60
N GLU A 263 -11.35 -46.59 29.79
CA GLU A 263 -12.15 -45.39 29.50
C GLU A 263 -11.42 -44.54 28.49
N ALA A 264 -12.09 -44.16 27.41
CA ALA A 264 -11.63 -43.10 26.54
C ALA A 264 -11.95 -41.76 27.21
N LEU A 265 -10.92 -41.04 27.61
CA LEU A 265 -11.06 -39.70 28.13
C LEU A 265 -11.43 -38.78 26.95
N LYS A 266 -12.72 -38.52 26.77
CA LYS A 266 -13.20 -37.49 25.88
C LYS A 266 -13.00 -36.14 26.60
N MET A 267 -12.02 -35.38 26.18
CA MET A 267 -11.99 -33.98 26.55
C MET A 267 -13.07 -33.27 25.73
N ASN A 268 -14.08 -32.70 26.40
CA ASN A 268 -15.11 -31.87 25.78
C ASN A 268 -14.51 -30.49 25.44
N ASP A 269 -13.67 -30.42 24.39
CA ASP A 269 -12.82 -29.25 24.16
C ASP A 269 -13.07 -28.54 22.84
N THR A 270 -14.33 -28.39 22.44
CA THR A 270 -14.69 -27.35 21.47
C THR A 270 -14.26 -25.95 21.97
N ALA A 271 -14.42 -25.67 23.26
CA ALA A 271 -14.00 -24.39 23.85
C ALA A 271 -12.49 -24.13 23.76
N SER A 272 -11.66 -25.16 23.93
CA SER A 272 -10.19 -24.98 23.87
C SER A 272 -9.68 -24.78 22.43
N SER A 273 -10.28 -25.44 21.44
CA SER A 273 -9.94 -25.23 20.03
C SER A 273 -10.32 -23.82 19.57
N ASP A 274 -11.46 -23.30 20.03
CA ASP A 274 -11.94 -21.96 19.70
C ASP A 274 -11.02 -20.86 20.27
N ILE A 275 -10.40 -21.07 21.42
CA ILE A 275 -9.43 -20.14 21.99
C ILE A 275 -8.24 -19.92 21.04
N PHE A 276 -7.65 -20.99 20.52
CA PHE A 276 -6.53 -20.88 19.57
C PHE A 276 -6.96 -20.25 18.26
N LYS A 277 -8.12 -20.64 17.73
CA LYS A 277 -8.68 -20.06 16.53
C LYS A 277 -8.88 -18.55 16.68
N ASN A 278 -9.59 -18.13 17.72
CA ASN A 278 -9.87 -16.72 17.99
C ASN A 278 -8.57 -15.92 18.18
N TYR A 279 -7.57 -16.51 18.86
CA TYR A 279 -6.26 -15.87 19.02
C TYR A 279 -5.55 -15.64 17.69
N VAL A 280 -5.52 -16.64 16.80
CA VAL A 280 -4.92 -16.52 15.45
C VAL A 280 -5.68 -15.50 14.60
N GLU A 281 -7.02 -15.50 14.68
CA GLU A 281 -7.87 -14.52 13.99
C GLU A 281 -7.61 -13.10 14.49
N GLU A 282 -7.45 -12.90 15.79
CA GLU A 282 -7.13 -11.59 16.35
C GLU A 282 -5.76 -11.10 15.89
N MET A 283 -4.75 -11.96 15.85
CA MET A 283 -3.44 -11.60 15.31
C MET A 283 -3.51 -11.27 13.80
N ASN A 284 -4.36 -11.95 13.04
CA ASN A 284 -4.60 -11.61 11.63
C ASN A 284 -5.25 -10.23 11.49
N LYS A 285 -6.20 -9.86 12.35
CA LYS A 285 -6.79 -8.53 12.38
C LYS A 285 -5.76 -7.45 12.65
N GLU A 286 -4.93 -7.65 13.66
CA GLU A 286 -3.85 -6.73 14.01
C GLU A 286 -2.87 -6.53 12.84
N ILE A 287 -2.51 -7.60 12.11
CA ILE A 287 -1.68 -7.51 10.91
C ILE A 287 -2.39 -6.71 9.80
N SER A 288 -3.68 -6.99 9.59
CA SER A 288 -4.48 -6.28 8.58
C SER A 288 -4.60 -4.78 8.91
N ILE A 289 -4.88 -4.42 10.16
CA ILE A 289 -4.91 -3.04 10.64
C ILE A 289 -3.55 -2.37 10.41
N GLY A 290 -2.46 -3.05 10.76
CA GLY A 290 -1.11 -2.53 10.63
C GLY A 290 -0.71 -2.20 9.19
N ILE A 291 -1.17 -2.97 8.18
CA ILE A 291 -0.79 -2.81 6.77
C ILE A 291 -1.85 -2.04 5.97
N LEU A 292 -3.13 -2.37 6.17
CA LEU A 292 -4.25 -1.85 5.38
C LEU A 292 -5.04 -0.75 6.10
N GLY A 293 -4.74 -0.48 7.38
CA GLY A 293 -5.50 0.48 8.19
C GLY A 293 -6.91 0.02 8.55
N GLN A 294 -7.28 -1.22 8.21
CA GLN A 294 -8.63 -1.77 8.38
C GLN A 294 -8.65 -3.29 8.41
N THR A 295 -9.70 -3.89 8.99
CA THR A 295 -9.86 -5.36 9.11
C THR A 295 -10.71 -5.99 8.01
N LEU A 296 -11.49 -5.21 7.27
CA LEU A 296 -12.71 -5.65 6.59
C LEU A 296 -12.58 -6.27 5.21
N THR A 297 -11.38 -6.51 4.69
CA THR A 297 -11.26 -7.37 3.51
C THR A 297 -11.48 -8.85 3.84
N THR A 298 -11.59 -9.19 5.12
CA THR A 298 -11.69 -10.58 5.61
C THR A 298 -12.94 -10.89 6.44
N GLU A 299 -13.73 -9.89 6.87
CA GLU A 299 -14.93 -10.13 7.70
C GLU A 299 -16.15 -9.39 7.13
N VAL A 300 -16.96 -10.10 6.37
CA VAL A 300 -18.33 -9.67 6.07
C VAL A 300 -19.20 -10.07 7.26
N GLY A 301 -19.44 -9.13 8.18
CA GLY A 301 -20.37 -9.33 9.29
C GLY A 301 -21.81 -9.51 8.77
N GLU A 302 -22.53 -10.47 9.33
CA GLU A 302 -23.90 -10.85 8.96
C GLU A 302 -24.99 -9.80 9.26
N THR A 303 -24.64 -8.58 9.69
CA THR A 303 -25.60 -7.58 10.14
C THR A 303 -25.69 -6.38 9.22
N GLY A 304 -26.90 -5.92 8.98
CA GLY A 304 -27.41 -4.94 7.99
C GLY A 304 -26.76 -3.54 7.88
N GLY A 305 -25.51 -3.37 8.33
CA GLY A 305 -24.71 -2.16 8.15
C GLY A 305 -23.61 -2.28 7.09
N ALA A 306 -23.52 -3.40 6.38
CA ALA A 306 -22.42 -3.75 5.49
C ALA A 306 -22.15 -2.71 4.39
N TYR A 307 -23.16 -2.04 3.86
CA TYR A 307 -22.98 -1.03 2.80
C TYR A 307 -22.33 0.27 3.31
N ALA A 308 -22.83 0.81 4.43
CA ALA A 308 -22.27 2.03 5.02
C ALA A 308 -20.83 1.81 5.50
N LEU A 309 -20.57 0.66 6.11
CA LEU A 309 -19.27 0.24 6.57
C LEU A 309 -18.30 0.01 5.40
N GLY A 310 -18.74 -0.64 4.33
CA GLY A 310 -17.99 -0.83 3.10
C GLY A 310 -17.56 0.50 2.45
N LYS A 311 -18.42 1.52 2.50
CA LYS A 311 -18.09 2.86 1.99
C LYS A 311 -17.02 3.56 2.82
N VAL A 312 -17.06 3.44 4.15
CA VAL A 312 -16.02 3.98 5.04
C VAL A 312 -14.68 3.30 4.78
N HIS A 313 -14.70 1.98 4.57
CA HIS A 313 -13.47 1.23 4.28
C HIS A 313 -12.88 1.56 2.92
N ALA A 314 -13.71 1.83 1.91
CA ALA A 314 -13.25 2.35 0.62
C ALA A 314 -12.51 3.68 0.78
N THR A 315 -13.03 4.60 1.59
CA THR A 315 -12.39 5.90 1.85
C THR A 315 -11.01 5.75 2.51
N ILE A 316 -10.88 4.88 3.52
CA ILE A 316 -9.59 4.63 4.18
C ILE A 316 -8.57 4.03 3.19
N ARG A 317 -9.04 3.13 2.33
CA ARG A 317 -8.19 2.57 1.28
C ARG A 317 -7.72 3.64 0.30
N ASP A 318 -8.61 4.53 -0.11
CA ASP A 318 -8.31 5.61 -1.06
C ASP A 318 -7.26 6.58 -0.48
N ASP A 319 -7.34 6.90 0.82
CA ASP A 319 -6.35 7.73 1.52
C ASP A 319 -4.95 7.07 1.52
N ILE A 320 -4.89 5.76 1.79
CA ILE A 320 -3.64 4.99 1.76
C ILE A 320 -3.06 4.93 0.34
N VAL A 321 -3.92 4.69 -0.66
CA VAL A 321 -3.53 4.69 -2.07
C VAL A 321 -3.00 6.06 -2.47
N ALA A 322 -3.60 7.15 -2.02
CA ALA A 322 -3.12 8.51 -2.30
C ALA A 322 -1.73 8.77 -1.68
N GLU A 323 -1.47 8.29 -0.45
CA GLU A 323 -0.15 8.38 0.19
C GLU A 323 0.91 7.61 -0.61
N ASP A 324 0.62 6.35 -0.97
CA ASP A 324 1.53 5.49 -1.73
C ASP A 324 1.78 6.02 -3.16
N LYS A 325 0.75 6.58 -3.79
CA LYS A 325 0.82 7.28 -5.08
C LYS A 325 1.79 8.45 -5.04
N ALA A 326 1.71 9.27 -4.00
CA ALA A 326 2.60 10.42 -3.84
C ALA A 326 4.08 9.98 -3.74
N ILE A 327 4.37 8.83 -3.14
CA ILE A 327 5.73 8.27 -3.09
C ILE A 327 6.23 7.96 -4.50
N ILE A 328 5.45 7.23 -5.30
CA ILE A 328 5.85 6.82 -6.65
C ILE A 328 5.98 8.03 -7.58
N GLU A 329 5.01 8.95 -7.56
CA GLU A 329 5.07 10.19 -8.32
C GLU A 329 6.29 11.02 -7.92
N GLY A 330 6.61 11.08 -6.62
CA GLY A 330 7.77 11.79 -6.10
C GLY A 330 9.09 11.25 -6.65
N ILE A 331 9.24 9.93 -6.74
CA ILE A 331 10.44 9.26 -7.28
C ILE A 331 10.66 9.64 -8.75
N PHE A 332 9.65 9.45 -9.59
CA PHE A 332 9.79 9.72 -11.01
C PHE A 332 9.92 11.22 -11.31
N ASN A 333 9.25 12.08 -10.54
CA ASN A 333 9.41 13.52 -10.67
C ASN A 333 10.80 14.00 -10.20
N THR A 334 11.40 13.36 -9.19
CA THR A 334 12.79 13.61 -8.80
C THR A 334 13.76 13.23 -9.93
N LEU A 335 13.54 12.07 -10.56
CA LEU A 335 14.33 11.65 -11.71
C LEU A 335 14.24 12.64 -12.88
N ILE A 336 13.03 13.10 -13.21
CA ILE A 336 12.80 14.13 -14.23
C ILE A 336 13.57 15.40 -13.87
N SER A 337 13.54 15.81 -12.60
CA SER A 337 14.27 16.98 -12.13
C SER A 337 15.78 16.82 -12.37
N TRP A 338 16.35 15.67 -12.05
CA TRP A 338 17.77 15.39 -12.28
C TRP A 338 18.15 15.42 -13.77
N ILE A 339 17.30 14.83 -14.63
CA ILE A 339 17.54 14.89 -16.09
C ILE A 339 17.61 16.34 -16.55
N TYR A 340 16.71 17.20 -16.05
CA TYR A 340 16.68 18.62 -16.40
C TYR A 340 17.89 19.36 -15.85
N GLU A 341 18.26 19.15 -14.62
CA GLU A 341 19.42 19.79 -13.99
C GLU A 341 20.73 19.44 -14.68
N ILE A 342 20.87 18.22 -15.17
CA ILE A 342 22.08 17.76 -15.89
C ILE A 342 22.12 18.30 -17.33
N ASN A 343 20.98 18.29 -18.04
CA ASN A 343 20.98 18.56 -19.50
C ASN A 343 20.47 19.95 -19.86
N TRP A 344 19.56 20.52 -19.05
CA TRP A 344 18.88 21.80 -19.35
C TRP A 344 18.76 22.68 -18.08
N PRO A 345 19.88 23.06 -17.46
CA PRO A 345 19.86 23.76 -16.16
C PRO A 345 19.13 25.11 -16.16
N THR A 346 18.91 25.69 -17.35
CA THR A 346 18.18 26.97 -17.51
C THR A 346 16.68 26.78 -17.75
N ALA A 347 16.20 25.54 -17.85
CA ALA A 347 14.79 25.28 -18.09
C ALA A 347 14.03 25.09 -16.78
N ASP A 348 13.18 26.06 -16.44
CA ASP A 348 12.39 26.03 -15.19
C ASP A 348 11.14 25.15 -15.29
N ILE A 349 10.60 24.98 -16.51
CA ILE A 349 9.36 24.23 -16.74
C ILE A 349 9.69 22.82 -17.14
N ARG A 350 9.15 21.84 -16.40
CA ARG A 350 9.42 20.41 -16.52
C ARG A 350 8.11 19.63 -16.66
N PRO A 351 8.07 18.53 -17.42
CA PRO A 351 6.92 17.65 -17.41
C PRO A 351 6.75 16.99 -16.03
N LYS A 352 5.52 16.60 -15.72
CA LYS A 352 5.19 15.95 -14.47
C LYS A 352 4.67 14.55 -14.70
N PHE A 353 5.26 13.60 -14.04
CA PHE A 353 4.76 12.23 -13.96
C PHE A 353 3.57 12.17 -13.00
N LYS A 354 2.50 11.54 -13.43
CA LYS A 354 1.28 11.32 -12.66
C LYS A 354 0.77 9.90 -12.85
N LEU A 355 0.27 9.30 -11.81
CA LEU A 355 -0.52 8.09 -11.86
C LEU A 355 -1.99 8.45 -12.03
N ILE A 356 -2.66 7.79 -12.95
CA ILE A 356 -4.08 7.99 -13.24
C ILE A 356 -4.80 6.71 -12.85
N GLU A 357 -5.81 6.87 -12.02
CA GLU A 357 -6.67 5.77 -11.66
C GLU A 357 -7.43 5.27 -12.90
N ALA A 358 -7.28 3.99 -13.19
CA ALA A 358 -8.06 3.33 -14.22
C ALA A 358 -9.49 3.10 -13.68
N SER A 359 -10.24 4.19 -13.48
CA SER A 359 -11.65 4.06 -13.16
C SER A 359 -12.36 3.52 -14.40
N ALA A 360 -13.04 2.39 -14.25
CA ALA A 360 -13.97 1.94 -15.27
C ALA A 360 -14.92 3.11 -15.61
N PRO A 361 -15.15 3.40 -16.89
CA PRO A 361 -16.00 4.51 -17.28
C PRO A 361 -17.40 4.28 -16.68
N THR A 362 -17.85 5.25 -15.91
CA THR A 362 -19.18 5.23 -15.30
C THR A 362 -20.17 5.98 -16.17
N GLU A 363 -21.47 5.69 -16.02
CA GLU A 363 -22.52 6.46 -16.71
C GLU A 363 -22.42 7.97 -16.39
N SER A 364 -21.98 8.32 -15.17
CA SER A 364 -21.74 9.71 -14.78
C SER A 364 -20.62 10.37 -15.57
N ASP A 365 -19.56 9.62 -15.96
CA ASP A 365 -18.48 10.14 -16.81
C ASP A 365 -18.96 10.45 -18.23
N GLY A 366 -19.82 9.60 -18.77
CA GLY A 366 -20.48 9.85 -20.05
C GLY A 366 -21.34 11.12 -20.01
N LYS A 367 -22.15 11.28 -18.97
CA LYS A 367 -22.96 12.49 -18.75
C LYS A 367 -22.09 13.74 -18.58
N LEU A 368 -21.03 13.65 -17.79
CA LEU A 368 -20.08 14.75 -17.61
C LEU A 368 -19.41 15.16 -18.94
N ALA A 369 -19.00 14.19 -19.77
CA ALA A 369 -18.42 14.49 -21.09
C ALA A 369 -19.43 15.21 -22.00
N VAL A 370 -20.71 14.85 -21.96
CA VAL A 370 -21.78 15.54 -22.68
C VAL A 370 -21.95 16.98 -22.19
N TYR A 371 -22.01 17.21 -20.86
CA TYR A 371 -22.13 18.55 -20.30
C TYR A 371 -20.92 19.45 -20.64
N LEU A 372 -19.72 18.89 -20.55
CA LEU A 372 -18.51 19.64 -20.93
C LEU A 372 -18.48 20.00 -22.42
N LYS A 373 -18.96 19.11 -23.29
CA LYS A 373 -19.10 19.39 -24.72
C LYS A 373 -20.14 20.50 -24.95
N GLN A 374 -21.27 20.49 -24.26
CA GLN A 374 -22.28 21.56 -24.33
C GLN A 374 -21.74 22.90 -23.81
N ALA A 375 -20.85 22.88 -22.83
CA ALA A 375 -20.13 24.06 -22.35
C ALA A 375 -19.01 24.55 -23.29
N GLY A 376 -18.84 23.92 -24.47
CA GLY A 376 -17.85 24.34 -25.48
C GLY A 376 -16.45 23.73 -25.33
N VAL A 377 -16.26 22.76 -24.45
CA VAL A 377 -14.99 22.05 -24.30
C VAL A 377 -14.79 21.12 -25.50
N LYS A 378 -13.66 21.26 -26.19
CA LYS A 378 -13.25 20.35 -27.27
C LYS A 378 -12.38 19.25 -26.68
N PHE A 379 -12.81 18.00 -26.85
CA PHE A 379 -12.05 16.83 -26.43
C PHE A 379 -11.11 16.35 -27.53
N THR A 380 -9.95 15.82 -27.12
CA THR A 380 -9.02 15.12 -28.00
C THR A 380 -9.33 13.63 -28.04
N LYS A 381 -8.94 12.94 -29.12
CA LYS A 381 -9.06 11.47 -29.22
C LYS A 381 -8.37 10.76 -28.06
N GLU A 382 -7.21 11.28 -27.63
CA GLU A 382 -6.46 10.78 -26.49
C GLU A 382 -7.24 10.85 -25.15
N TYR A 383 -8.14 11.84 -24.98
CA TYR A 383 -8.99 11.93 -23.79
C TYR A 383 -9.93 10.72 -23.71
N PHE A 384 -10.61 10.39 -24.81
CA PHE A 384 -11.53 9.26 -24.85
C PHE A 384 -10.82 7.92 -24.71
N GLN A 385 -9.66 7.75 -25.36
CA GLN A 385 -8.83 6.56 -25.20
C GLN A 385 -8.45 6.33 -23.73
N LYS A 386 -7.94 7.38 -23.06
CA LYS A 386 -7.51 7.28 -21.66
C LYS A 386 -8.67 7.15 -20.68
N ARG A 387 -9.77 7.85 -20.91
CA ARG A 387 -10.89 7.89 -19.94
C ARG A 387 -11.82 6.71 -20.06
N PHE A 388 -12.09 6.26 -21.31
CA PHE A 388 -13.06 5.22 -21.61
C PHE A 388 -12.38 3.91 -22.04
N ASN A 389 -11.05 3.85 -22.04
CA ASN A 389 -10.25 2.69 -22.43
C ASN A 389 -10.61 2.13 -23.83
N LEU A 390 -10.88 3.04 -24.78
CA LEU A 390 -11.25 2.70 -26.14
C LEU A 390 -9.99 2.60 -27.02
N ALA A 391 -9.89 1.54 -27.80
CA ALA A 391 -8.79 1.41 -28.76
C ALA A 391 -8.93 2.39 -29.93
N ASP A 392 -7.83 2.73 -30.59
CA ASP A 392 -7.79 3.71 -31.69
C ASP A 392 -8.68 3.33 -32.87
N THR A 393 -8.96 2.04 -33.02
CA THR A 393 -9.80 1.44 -34.06
C THR A 393 -11.27 1.33 -33.70
N GLU A 394 -11.64 1.56 -32.43
CA GLU A 394 -13.00 1.37 -31.95
C GLU A 394 -13.88 2.61 -32.08
N PHE A 395 -13.30 3.78 -32.25
CA PHE A 395 -14.04 5.04 -32.39
C PHE A 395 -13.33 6.07 -33.25
N ASP A 396 -14.09 6.96 -33.86
CA ASP A 396 -13.59 8.15 -34.54
C ASP A 396 -14.30 9.41 -34.03
N ILE A 397 -13.55 10.49 -33.87
CA ILE A 397 -14.11 11.79 -33.47
C ILE A 397 -14.53 12.49 -34.77
N SER A 398 -15.77 12.29 -35.19
CA SER A 398 -16.32 13.08 -36.28
C SER A 398 -16.51 14.53 -35.83
N ALA A 399 -15.93 15.45 -36.59
CA ALA A 399 -16.13 16.90 -36.44
C ALA A 399 -17.52 17.31 -36.96
N GLY A 400 -18.57 16.62 -36.58
CA GLY A 400 -19.91 16.84 -37.08
C GLY A 400 -20.84 17.54 -36.09
N ASP A 401 -21.25 18.74 -36.47
CA ASP A 401 -22.21 19.58 -35.72
C ASP A 401 -23.67 19.03 -35.71
N ASN A 402 -23.90 17.85 -36.24
CA ASN A 402 -25.25 17.31 -36.36
C ASN A 402 -25.35 15.84 -35.86
N ASN A 403 -25.38 15.65 -34.57
CA ASN A 403 -25.81 14.38 -33.99
C ASN A 403 -27.25 14.49 -33.51
N PRO A 404 -28.22 13.83 -34.14
CA PRO A 404 -29.66 13.94 -33.78
C PRO A 404 -29.98 13.35 -32.40
N LEU A 405 -29.06 12.66 -31.74
CA LEU A 405 -29.26 12.06 -30.41
C LEU A 405 -29.04 13.01 -29.21
N LEU A 406 -28.72 14.29 -29.47
CA LEU A 406 -28.41 15.26 -28.42
C LEU A 406 -29.35 16.48 -28.43
N ASN A 407 -30.57 16.32 -28.88
CA ASN A 407 -31.58 17.36 -28.79
C ASN A 407 -32.64 16.97 -27.74
N PRO A 408 -32.45 17.34 -26.45
CA PRO A 408 -33.39 16.97 -25.37
C PRO A 408 -34.77 17.55 -25.53
N GLU A 409 -34.95 18.57 -26.41
CA GLU A 409 -36.27 19.13 -26.75
C GLU A 409 -37.12 18.19 -27.62
N LYS A 410 -36.48 17.34 -28.47
CA LYS A 410 -37.25 16.38 -29.30
C LYS A 410 -37.73 15.16 -28.51
N ASP A 411 -37.01 14.75 -27.47
CA ASP A 411 -37.47 13.65 -26.63
C ASP A 411 -38.61 14.07 -25.69
N LEU A 412 -38.68 15.35 -25.33
CA LEU A 412 -39.81 15.93 -24.61
C LEU A 412 -41.05 16.08 -25.52
N GLU A 413 -40.87 16.51 -26.77
CA GLU A 413 -41.97 16.58 -27.74
C GLU A 413 -42.51 15.20 -28.11
N ASN A 414 -41.65 14.20 -28.25
CA ASN A 414 -42.09 12.84 -28.54
C ASN A 414 -42.76 12.17 -27.32
N SER A 415 -42.34 12.46 -26.12
CA SER A 415 -43.01 11.96 -24.90
C SER A 415 -44.35 12.64 -24.63
N VAL A 416 -44.49 13.92 -24.99
CA VAL A 416 -45.74 14.65 -24.88
C VAL A 416 -46.73 14.20 -25.97
N ASN A 417 -46.26 13.97 -27.21
CA ASN A 417 -47.10 13.50 -28.29
C ASN A 417 -47.58 12.05 -28.08
N SER A 418 -46.75 11.14 -27.56
CA SER A 418 -47.19 9.79 -27.21
C SER A 418 -48.23 9.78 -26.09
N SER A 419 -48.11 10.68 -25.11
CA SER A 419 -49.07 10.83 -24.01
C SER A 419 -50.42 11.45 -24.48
N VAL A 420 -50.42 12.24 -25.55
CA VAL A 420 -51.63 12.83 -26.14
C VAL A 420 -52.35 11.83 -27.05
N GLU A 421 -51.65 10.96 -27.77
CA GLU A 421 -52.24 9.89 -28.56
C GLU A 421 -52.92 8.81 -27.69
N ASP A 422 -52.34 8.44 -26.55
CA ASP A 422 -52.95 7.50 -25.59
C ASP A 422 -54.21 8.07 -24.96
N LEU A 423 -54.30 9.38 -24.70
CA LEU A 423 -55.48 10.04 -24.15
C LEU A 423 -56.61 10.20 -25.19
N THR A 424 -56.28 10.18 -26.47
CA THR A 424 -57.32 10.28 -27.55
C THR A 424 -57.90 8.92 -27.94
N HIS A 425 -57.23 7.82 -27.61
CA HIS A 425 -57.75 6.47 -27.83
C HIS A 425 -58.70 5.98 -26.73
N GLU A 426 -58.57 6.45 -25.50
CA GLU A 426 -59.49 6.07 -24.40
C GLU A 426 -60.84 6.76 -24.44
N THR A 427 -61.05 7.84 -25.21
CA THR A 427 -62.29 8.56 -25.29
C THR A 427 -63.24 8.12 -26.43
N ARG A 428 -62.88 7.07 -27.22
CA ARG A 428 -63.71 6.59 -28.34
C ARG A 428 -64.48 5.31 -28.11
N ASP A 429 -64.41 4.68 -26.96
CA ASP A 429 -65.05 3.38 -26.71
C ASP A 429 -66.12 3.38 -25.59
N THR A 430 -66.78 4.54 -25.35
CA THR A 430 -67.97 4.59 -24.49
C THR A 430 -69.17 5.20 -25.25
N GLY A 431 -69.82 4.41 -26.10
CA GLY A 431 -70.99 4.86 -26.77
C GLY A 431 -71.73 3.79 -27.58
N LYS A 432 -72.32 2.77 -26.93
CA LYS A 432 -73.43 2.04 -27.53
C LYS A 432 -74.44 1.60 -26.45
N PRO A 433 -75.70 2.04 -26.51
CA PRO A 433 -76.68 1.55 -25.57
C PRO A 433 -77.30 0.26 -26.12
N THR A 434 -77.37 -0.78 -25.32
CA THR A 434 -78.20 -1.94 -25.54
C THR A 434 -79.54 -1.72 -24.84
N GLY A 435 -80.54 -1.42 -25.65
CA GLY A 435 -81.94 -1.52 -25.24
C GLY A 435 -82.48 -2.93 -25.40
N GLY A 436 -83.27 -3.39 -24.40
CA GLY A 436 -84.49 -4.09 -24.58
C GLY A 436 -84.50 -5.61 -24.79
N LYS A 437 -84.78 -6.34 -23.85
CA LYS A 437 -85.95 -7.10 -23.44
C LYS A 437 -85.64 -8.01 -22.31
#